data_c42fd508508c2822b45fe7cc998965b7
#
_entry.id   c42fd508508c2822b45fe7cc998965b7
#
_cell.length_a   1.000
_cell.length_b   1.000
_cell.length_c   1.000
_cell.angle_alpha   90.00
_cell.angle_beta   90.00
_cell.angle_gamma   90.00
#
_symmetry.space_group_name_H-M   'P 1'
#
loop_
_entity.id
_entity.type
_entity.pdbx_description
1 polymer ?
#
loop_
_entity_poly.entity_id
_entity_poly.type
_entity_poly.pdbx_seq_one_letter_code
_entity_poly.pdbx_strand_id
1 'polypeptide(L)'
;MQYSARAHSPVPRLGEGLSLRRMPAHWMLGRLGKRVMRPGGFEPSRAMVTELAIEPSDDVVEMWPGLGRTTALAAGFGPRSYVGIERGPAEAARAQPMMPSEQRCIVAPVHNTGLPSGCASVVFGEALLTLEPISRKHAIVEEAFRLLRPGGRYGIHELLLQPDSLSERAKAEVQRELTKVLAVGARPLTRSEWHALLEDGGFHVRNDAISPLLLLDPKTVVADEGVGGTLSIAVRALLHPTVLPRLVNILQVFRRYGETLGAITVVAEAFPGPNR
;
A
#
# COMPACT_ATOMS: atom_id res chain seq x y z
N MET A 1 1.58 10.02 -42.91
CA MET A 1 0.76 10.23 -41.72
C MET A 1 1.67 10.66 -40.58
N GLN A 2 1.61 11.94 -40.22
CA GLN A 2 2.45 12.52 -39.16
C GLN A 2 1.97 12.04 -37.79
N TYR A 3 2.81 11.31 -37.10
CA TYR A 3 2.63 11.04 -35.68
C TYR A 3 2.91 12.36 -34.90
N SER A 4 1.84 13.05 -34.52
CA SER A 4 1.92 14.19 -33.61
C SER A 4 2.45 13.70 -32.29
N ALA A 5 3.64 14.13 -31.87
CA ALA A 5 4.20 13.98 -30.56
C ALA A 5 3.22 14.63 -29.57
N ARG A 6 2.47 13.81 -28.82
CA ARG A 6 1.68 14.31 -27.69
C ARG A 6 2.63 14.92 -26.68
N ALA A 7 2.56 16.24 -26.55
CA ALA A 7 3.24 16.97 -25.48
C ALA A 7 2.90 16.30 -24.15
N HIS A 8 3.91 15.79 -23.44
CA HIS A 8 3.76 15.23 -22.11
C HIS A 8 3.34 16.37 -21.18
N SER A 9 2.06 16.44 -20.87
CA SER A 9 1.61 17.29 -19.77
C SER A 9 2.36 16.89 -18.51
N PRO A 10 2.91 17.83 -17.73
CA PRO A 10 3.66 17.49 -16.52
C PRO A 10 2.76 16.70 -15.57
N VAL A 11 3.28 15.59 -15.02
CA VAL A 11 2.54 14.75 -14.05
C VAL A 11 2.14 15.63 -12.86
N PRO A 12 0.84 15.75 -12.52
CA PRO A 12 0.38 16.61 -11.45
C PRO A 12 1.06 16.28 -10.12
N ARG A 13 1.35 17.26 -9.30
CA ARG A 13 1.98 17.03 -7.98
C ARG A 13 1.02 16.28 -7.05
N LEU A 14 1.57 15.43 -6.16
CA LEU A 14 0.79 14.75 -5.12
C LEU A 14 -0.07 15.76 -4.33
N GLY A 15 -1.39 15.54 -4.28
CA GLY A 15 -2.31 16.44 -3.59
C GLY A 15 -2.27 17.87 -4.16
N GLU A 16 -2.14 18.05 -5.47
CA GLU A 16 -2.19 19.37 -6.11
C GLU A 16 -3.45 20.12 -5.70
N GLY A 17 -3.32 21.40 -5.39
CA GLY A 17 -4.42 22.22 -4.83
C GLY A 17 -4.61 22.08 -3.31
N LEU A 18 -4.02 21.08 -2.65
CA LEU A 18 -4.07 20.93 -1.20
C LEU A 18 -2.86 21.56 -0.51
N SER A 19 -3.11 22.26 0.60
CA SER A 19 -2.03 22.76 1.44
C SER A 19 -1.34 21.62 2.19
N LEU A 20 -0.02 21.70 2.39
CA LEU A 20 0.77 20.74 3.19
C LEU A 20 0.22 20.55 4.61
N ARG A 21 -0.51 21.53 5.14
CA ARG A 21 -1.11 21.48 6.47
C ARG A 21 -2.31 20.52 6.53
N ARG A 22 -3.09 20.37 5.44
CA ARG A 22 -4.37 19.65 5.43
C ARG A 22 -4.37 18.36 4.62
N MET A 23 -3.37 18.16 3.75
CA MET A 23 -3.33 16.96 2.91
C MET A 23 -3.05 15.69 3.74
N PRO A 24 -3.45 14.52 3.25
CA PRO A 24 -3.06 13.23 3.83
C PRO A 24 -1.55 13.11 4.07
N ALA A 25 -1.15 12.51 5.19
CA ALA A 25 0.25 12.45 5.61
C ALA A 25 1.15 11.77 4.57
N HIS A 26 0.67 10.72 3.90
CA HIS A 26 1.43 10.04 2.85
C HIS A 26 1.71 10.95 1.64
N TRP A 27 0.79 11.84 1.26
CA TRP A 27 1.05 12.82 0.21
C TRP A 27 2.02 13.90 0.66
N MET A 28 1.90 14.35 1.92
CA MET A 28 2.85 15.29 2.50
C MET A 28 4.27 14.71 2.50
N LEU A 29 4.44 13.49 2.97
CA LEU A 29 5.73 12.78 2.97
C LEU A 29 6.27 12.58 1.55
N GLY A 30 5.41 12.22 0.59
CA GLY A 30 5.79 12.11 -0.83
C GLY A 30 6.25 13.44 -1.43
N ARG A 31 5.62 14.56 -1.06
CA ARG A 31 6.10 15.90 -1.47
C ARG A 31 7.44 16.27 -0.87
N LEU A 32 7.76 15.75 0.32
CA LEU A 32 9.08 15.90 0.91
C LEU A 32 10.14 15.02 0.23
N GLY A 33 9.73 14.07 -0.59
CA GLY A 33 10.61 13.18 -1.33
C GLY A 33 10.71 11.76 -0.78
N LYS A 34 9.90 11.41 0.24
CA LYS A 34 9.82 10.03 0.74
C LYS A 34 9.13 9.15 -0.31
N ARG A 35 9.77 8.04 -0.68
CA ARG A 35 9.31 7.11 -1.73
C ARG A 35 8.70 5.83 -1.18
N VAL A 36 9.12 5.39 0.00
CA VAL A 36 8.59 4.20 0.66
C VAL A 36 7.55 4.64 1.70
N MET A 37 6.27 4.31 1.46
CA MET A 37 5.13 4.67 2.30
C MET A 37 4.50 3.41 2.93
N ARG A 38 5.35 2.51 3.41
CA ARG A 38 4.93 1.22 3.96
C ARG A 38 5.13 1.20 5.48
N PRO A 39 4.22 0.58 6.26
CA PRO A 39 4.27 0.63 7.72
C PRO A 39 5.59 0.14 8.32
N GLY A 40 6.10 -1.00 7.86
CA GLY A 40 7.36 -1.60 8.32
C GLY A 40 8.60 -1.19 7.52
N GLY A 41 8.49 -0.19 6.58
CA GLY A 41 9.53 0.11 5.61
C GLY A 41 9.48 -0.83 4.39
N PHE A 42 10.56 -0.91 3.62
CA PHE A 42 10.59 -1.66 2.35
C PHE A 42 10.87 -3.16 2.52
N GLU A 43 11.53 -3.58 3.60
CA GLU A 43 11.89 -5.00 3.81
C GLU A 43 10.66 -5.93 3.93
N PRO A 44 9.59 -5.60 4.68
CA PRO A 44 8.37 -6.41 4.66
C PRO A 44 7.73 -6.51 3.27
N SER A 45 7.75 -5.42 2.48
CA SER A 45 7.28 -5.46 1.08
C SER A 45 8.09 -6.43 0.23
N ARG A 46 9.43 -6.42 0.40
CA ARG A 46 10.35 -7.34 -0.29
C ARG A 46 10.05 -8.79 0.09
N ALA A 47 9.90 -9.06 1.39
CA ALA A 47 9.59 -10.39 1.90
C ALA A 47 8.25 -10.90 1.32
N MET A 48 7.21 -10.07 1.34
CA MET A 48 5.90 -10.40 0.77
C MET A 48 5.98 -10.72 -0.73
N VAL A 49 6.68 -9.88 -1.52
CA VAL A 49 6.82 -10.10 -2.97
C VAL A 49 7.64 -11.36 -3.25
N THR A 50 8.64 -11.67 -2.44
CA THR A 50 9.40 -12.93 -2.53
C THR A 50 8.52 -14.13 -2.22
N GLU A 51 7.70 -14.06 -1.18
CA GLU A 51 6.77 -15.12 -0.78
C GLU A 51 5.64 -15.33 -1.82
N LEU A 52 5.23 -14.27 -2.52
CA LEU A 52 4.33 -14.37 -3.66
C LEU A 52 4.93 -15.19 -4.82
N ALA A 53 6.23 -15.44 -4.83
CA ALA A 53 6.93 -16.28 -5.79
C ALA A 53 6.53 -16.00 -7.24
N ILE A 54 6.61 -14.72 -7.64
CA ILE A 54 6.21 -14.28 -8.98
C ILE A 54 7.14 -14.91 -10.02
N GLU A 55 6.55 -15.53 -11.05
CA GLU A 55 7.21 -16.22 -12.13
C GLU A 55 6.87 -15.61 -13.51
N PRO A 56 7.66 -15.89 -14.57
CA PRO A 56 7.36 -15.40 -15.93
C PRO A 56 6.03 -15.88 -16.52
N SER A 57 5.42 -16.90 -15.94
CA SER A 57 4.08 -17.40 -16.34
C SER A 57 2.93 -16.65 -15.66
N ASP A 58 3.22 -15.79 -14.67
CA ASP A 58 2.21 -15.11 -13.90
C ASP A 58 1.61 -13.89 -14.59
N ASP A 59 0.32 -13.66 -14.32
CA ASP A 59 -0.38 -12.42 -14.60
C ASP A 59 -0.59 -11.70 -13.26
N VAL A 60 0.00 -10.51 -13.13
CA VAL A 60 0.04 -9.75 -11.87
C VAL A 60 -0.91 -8.57 -11.93
N VAL A 61 -1.68 -8.38 -10.86
CA VAL A 61 -2.47 -7.17 -10.60
C VAL A 61 -2.01 -6.53 -9.29
N GLU A 62 -1.54 -5.30 -9.35
CA GLU A 62 -1.18 -4.51 -8.17
C GLU A 62 -2.26 -3.46 -7.87
N MET A 63 -2.80 -3.48 -6.67
CA MET A 63 -3.78 -2.51 -6.19
C MET A 63 -3.07 -1.36 -5.47
N TRP A 64 -3.22 -0.15 -5.99
CA TRP A 64 -2.58 1.08 -5.53
C TRP A 64 -1.03 1.05 -5.52
N PRO A 65 -0.39 0.96 -6.70
CA PRO A 65 1.06 1.05 -6.86
C PRO A 65 1.72 2.23 -6.15
N GLY A 66 1.01 3.35 -6.07
CA GLY A 66 1.47 4.57 -5.41
C GLY A 66 2.70 5.18 -6.08
N LEU A 67 3.86 5.10 -5.43
CA LEU A 67 5.13 5.63 -5.95
C LEU A 67 5.96 4.58 -6.70
N GLY A 68 5.42 3.37 -6.91
CA GLY A 68 5.97 2.35 -7.79
C GLY A 68 7.23 1.61 -7.30
N ARG A 69 7.61 1.72 -6.01
CA ARG A 69 8.79 1.01 -5.49
C ARG A 69 8.57 -0.50 -5.47
N THR A 70 7.41 -0.94 -5.02
CA THR A 70 7.05 -2.36 -5.00
C THR A 70 6.72 -2.85 -6.41
N THR A 71 6.10 -1.99 -7.24
CA THR A 71 5.89 -2.23 -8.67
C THR A 71 7.20 -2.60 -9.38
N ALA A 72 8.25 -1.78 -9.22
CA ALA A 72 9.54 -2.04 -9.82
C ALA A 72 10.19 -3.36 -9.34
N LEU A 73 10.01 -3.70 -8.06
CA LEU A 73 10.49 -4.97 -7.50
C LEU A 73 9.73 -6.16 -8.11
N ALA A 74 8.40 -6.12 -8.09
CA ALA A 74 7.55 -7.21 -8.60
C ALA A 74 7.70 -7.39 -10.12
N ALA A 75 7.76 -6.29 -10.87
CA ALA A 75 8.00 -6.31 -12.31
C ALA A 75 9.39 -6.86 -12.68
N GLY A 76 10.38 -6.72 -11.79
CA GLY A 76 11.72 -7.26 -11.96
C GLY A 76 11.79 -8.79 -12.02
N PHE A 77 10.76 -9.51 -11.57
CA PHE A 77 10.63 -10.96 -11.74
C PHE A 77 10.17 -11.36 -13.15
N GLY A 78 9.82 -10.40 -14.00
CA GLY A 78 9.48 -10.63 -15.40
C GLY A 78 8.16 -11.37 -15.63
N PRO A 79 7.06 -11.03 -14.90
CA PRO A 79 5.77 -11.68 -15.11
C PRO A 79 5.27 -11.49 -16.54
N ARG A 80 4.43 -12.42 -17.03
CA ARG A 80 3.84 -12.38 -18.37
C ARG A 80 3.03 -11.10 -18.61
N SER A 81 2.27 -10.69 -17.61
CA SER A 81 1.55 -9.42 -17.66
C SER A 81 1.53 -8.74 -16.29
N TYR A 82 1.42 -7.41 -16.31
CA TYR A 82 1.35 -6.60 -15.11
C TYR A 82 0.35 -5.46 -15.29
N VAL A 83 -0.63 -5.37 -14.41
CA VAL A 83 -1.62 -4.28 -14.41
C VAL A 83 -1.61 -3.62 -13.04
N GLY A 84 -1.33 -2.32 -13.00
CA GLY A 84 -1.54 -1.50 -11.82
C GLY A 84 -2.94 -0.88 -11.83
N ILE A 85 -3.56 -0.75 -10.67
CA ILE A 85 -4.87 -0.11 -10.52
C ILE A 85 -4.74 1.07 -9.57
N GLU A 86 -5.01 2.26 -10.07
CA GLU A 86 -4.99 3.49 -9.29
C GLU A 86 -6.34 4.19 -9.30
N ARG A 87 -6.60 4.96 -8.24
CA ARG A 87 -7.89 5.68 -8.08
C ARG A 87 -8.01 6.93 -8.93
N GLY A 88 -6.91 7.46 -9.44
CA GLY A 88 -6.92 8.70 -10.21
C GLY A 88 -5.86 8.78 -11.30
N PRO A 89 -6.08 9.64 -12.30
CA PRO A 89 -5.14 9.78 -13.43
C PRO A 89 -3.75 10.25 -13.01
N ALA A 90 -3.66 11.09 -11.97
CA ALA A 90 -2.39 11.61 -11.48
C ALA A 90 -1.54 10.54 -10.78
N GLU A 91 -2.19 9.64 -10.04
CA GLU A 91 -1.56 8.49 -9.39
C GLU A 91 -1.11 7.48 -10.45
N ALA A 92 -1.98 7.14 -11.39
CA ALA A 92 -1.65 6.24 -12.50
C ALA A 92 -0.48 6.74 -13.35
N ALA A 93 -0.46 8.04 -13.68
CA ALA A 93 0.64 8.64 -14.44
C ALA A 93 1.99 8.59 -13.70
N ARG A 94 1.98 8.54 -12.36
CA ARG A 94 3.21 8.39 -11.56
C ARG A 94 3.69 6.94 -11.48
N ALA A 95 2.76 6.00 -11.36
CA ALA A 95 3.08 4.57 -11.28
C ALA A 95 3.56 4.01 -12.63
N GLN A 96 2.99 4.50 -13.74
CA GLN A 96 3.26 4.01 -15.10
C GLN A 96 4.74 3.90 -15.47
N PRO A 97 5.64 4.88 -15.17
CA PRO A 97 7.06 4.77 -15.51
C PRO A 97 7.82 3.67 -14.75
N MET A 98 7.24 3.13 -13.69
CA MET A 98 7.83 2.03 -12.89
C MET A 98 7.44 0.66 -13.43
N MET A 99 6.52 0.60 -14.38
CA MET A 99 6.08 -0.63 -15.05
C MET A 99 6.90 -0.87 -16.31
N PRO A 100 7.07 -2.13 -16.75
CA PRO A 100 7.60 -2.44 -18.07
C PRO A 100 6.80 -1.75 -19.18
N SER A 101 7.45 -1.46 -20.32
CA SER A 101 6.91 -0.62 -21.40
C SER A 101 5.59 -1.11 -22.02
N GLU A 102 5.34 -2.40 -21.97
CA GLU A 102 4.12 -3.03 -22.51
C GLU A 102 3.00 -3.18 -21.48
N GLN A 103 3.25 -2.74 -20.25
CA GLN A 103 2.34 -2.90 -19.11
C GLN A 103 1.71 -1.56 -18.75
N ARG A 104 0.54 -1.60 -18.10
CA ARG A 104 -0.27 -0.40 -17.88
C ARG A 104 -0.76 -0.22 -16.45
N CYS A 105 -0.89 1.04 -16.07
CA CYS A 105 -1.66 1.45 -14.91
C CYS A 105 -3.03 1.97 -15.37
N ILE A 106 -4.10 1.36 -14.90
CA ILE A 106 -5.47 1.78 -15.20
C ILE A 106 -6.06 2.58 -14.04
N VAL A 107 -7.01 3.45 -14.37
CA VAL A 107 -7.77 4.20 -13.35
C VAL A 107 -9.10 3.50 -13.12
N ALA A 108 -9.24 2.91 -11.93
CA ALA A 108 -10.46 2.22 -11.51
C ALA A 108 -10.56 2.16 -9.98
N PRO A 109 -11.76 2.02 -9.41
CA PRO A 109 -11.91 1.70 -8.00
C PRO A 109 -11.46 0.26 -7.74
N VAL A 110 -10.56 0.06 -6.77
CA VAL A 110 -9.96 -1.27 -6.47
C VAL A 110 -10.95 -2.33 -6.00
N HIS A 111 -12.16 -1.95 -5.58
CA HIS A 111 -13.26 -2.86 -5.22
C HIS A 111 -14.18 -3.20 -6.40
N ASN A 112 -13.91 -2.65 -7.57
CA ASN A 112 -14.62 -2.92 -8.84
C ASN A 112 -13.75 -2.45 -9.99
N THR A 113 -12.75 -3.25 -10.34
CA THR A 113 -11.69 -2.88 -11.28
C THR A 113 -12.13 -2.88 -12.74
N GLY A 114 -13.22 -3.57 -13.05
CA GLY A 114 -13.67 -3.80 -14.42
C GLY A 114 -12.80 -4.81 -15.20
N LEU A 115 -11.80 -5.40 -14.58
CA LEU A 115 -11.01 -6.48 -15.19
C LEU A 115 -11.81 -7.80 -15.22
N PRO A 116 -11.53 -8.69 -16.18
CA PRO A 116 -12.18 -10.00 -16.24
C PRO A 116 -11.92 -10.85 -15.00
N SER A 117 -12.90 -11.69 -14.61
CA SER A 117 -12.70 -12.70 -13.56
C SER A 117 -11.62 -13.70 -13.97
N GLY A 118 -10.81 -14.17 -13.02
CA GLY A 118 -9.75 -15.13 -13.29
C GLY A 118 -8.64 -14.63 -14.24
N CYS A 119 -8.48 -13.33 -14.38
CA CYS A 119 -7.45 -12.76 -15.26
C CYS A 119 -6.05 -12.74 -14.64
N ALA A 120 -5.93 -12.92 -13.32
CA ALA A 120 -4.66 -12.86 -12.60
C ALA A 120 -4.31 -14.19 -11.92
N SER A 121 -3.01 -14.43 -11.73
CA SER A 121 -2.46 -15.48 -10.87
C SER A 121 -1.87 -14.92 -9.59
N VAL A 122 -1.54 -13.63 -9.58
CA VAL A 122 -1.06 -12.89 -8.40
C VAL A 122 -1.79 -11.57 -8.31
N VAL A 123 -2.34 -11.27 -7.13
CA VAL A 123 -2.86 -9.95 -6.77
C VAL A 123 -2.14 -9.50 -5.51
N PHE A 124 -1.79 -8.22 -5.41
CA PHE A 124 -1.30 -7.68 -4.15
C PHE A 124 -1.62 -6.19 -4.00
N GLY A 125 -1.59 -5.72 -2.75
CA GLY A 125 -1.76 -4.32 -2.41
C GLY A 125 -1.15 -3.98 -1.06
N GLU A 126 -0.71 -2.74 -0.89
CA GLU A 126 0.00 -2.31 0.31
C GLU A 126 -0.52 -0.98 0.84
N ALA A 127 -0.70 -0.90 2.16
CA ALA A 127 -1.22 0.26 2.87
C ALA A 127 -2.54 0.79 2.28
N LEU A 128 -3.35 -0.12 1.74
CA LEU A 128 -4.60 0.11 1.05
C LEU A 128 -5.78 -0.16 1.98
N LEU A 129 -5.86 -1.39 2.49
CA LEU A 129 -6.99 -1.85 3.29
C LEU A 129 -7.09 -1.07 4.61
N THR A 130 -5.97 -0.73 5.24
CA THR A 130 -5.95 0.10 6.46
C THR A 130 -6.70 1.41 6.30
N LEU A 131 -6.70 2.02 5.12
CA LEU A 131 -7.33 3.31 4.87
C LEU A 131 -8.85 3.22 4.63
N GLU A 132 -9.38 2.03 4.47
CA GLU A 132 -10.76 1.78 4.08
C GLU A 132 -11.65 1.36 5.27
N PRO A 133 -12.97 1.67 5.28
CA PRO A 133 -13.91 1.13 6.23
C PRO A 133 -14.07 -0.39 6.01
N ILE A 134 -14.56 -1.11 7.05
CA ILE A 134 -14.62 -2.57 7.02
C ILE A 134 -15.42 -3.12 5.82
N SER A 135 -16.56 -2.51 5.49
CA SER A 135 -17.35 -2.92 4.33
C SER A 135 -16.60 -2.78 3.00
N ARG A 136 -15.74 -1.76 2.89
CA ARG A 136 -14.90 -1.56 1.70
C ARG A 136 -13.72 -2.53 1.67
N LYS A 137 -13.17 -2.89 2.84
CA LYS A 137 -12.14 -3.94 2.93
C LYS A 137 -12.67 -5.27 2.38
N HIS A 138 -13.87 -5.69 2.81
CA HIS A 138 -14.51 -6.90 2.28
C HIS A 138 -14.69 -6.82 0.75
N ALA A 139 -15.22 -5.72 0.24
CA ALA A 139 -15.41 -5.56 -1.21
C ALA A 139 -14.10 -5.58 -2.01
N ILE A 140 -12.98 -5.09 -1.44
CA ILE A 140 -11.66 -5.16 -2.08
C ILE A 140 -11.11 -6.59 -2.06
N VAL A 141 -11.27 -7.30 -0.95
CA VAL A 141 -10.84 -8.70 -0.82
C VAL A 141 -11.65 -9.61 -1.75
N GLU A 142 -12.97 -9.40 -1.84
CA GLU A 142 -13.84 -10.10 -2.80
C GLU A 142 -13.44 -9.82 -4.26
N GLU A 143 -13.08 -8.57 -4.59
CA GLU A 143 -12.58 -8.23 -5.92
C GLU A 143 -11.23 -8.90 -6.21
N ALA A 144 -10.31 -8.92 -5.23
CA ALA A 144 -9.04 -9.64 -5.38
C ALA A 144 -9.27 -11.13 -5.64
N PHE A 145 -10.21 -11.75 -4.91
CA PHE A 145 -10.60 -13.14 -5.12
C PHE A 145 -11.20 -13.36 -6.51
N ARG A 146 -12.09 -12.49 -6.96
CA ARG A 146 -12.70 -12.55 -8.29
C ARG A 146 -11.68 -12.47 -9.43
N LEU A 147 -10.64 -11.64 -9.25
CA LEU A 147 -9.58 -11.47 -10.24
C LEU A 147 -8.67 -12.68 -10.35
N LEU A 148 -8.50 -13.42 -9.26
CA LEU A 148 -7.59 -14.56 -9.21
C LEU A 148 -8.20 -15.83 -9.85
N ARG A 149 -7.33 -16.59 -10.49
CA ARG A 149 -7.60 -17.98 -10.87
C ARG A 149 -7.59 -18.85 -9.62
N PRO A 150 -8.23 -20.04 -9.66
CA PRO A 150 -8.07 -21.04 -8.61
C PRO A 150 -6.57 -21.31 -8.31
N GLY A 151 -6.18 -21.30 -7.05
CA GLY A 151 -4.78 -21.42 -6.63
C GLY A 151 -3.95 -20.14 -6.81
N GLY A 152 -4.57 -19.03 -7.21
CA GLY A 152 -3.88 -17.73 -7.30
C GLY A 152 -3.54 -17.16 -5.92
N ARG A 153 -2.53 -16.31 -5.87
CA ARG A 153 -1.93 -15.79 -4.63
C ARG A 153 -2.31 -14.33 -4.40
N TYR A 154 -2.70 -14.01 -3.16
CA TYR A 154 -3.01 -12.64 -2.73
C TYR A 154 -2.06 -12.19 -1.63
N GLY A 155 -1.39 -11.06 -1.82
CA GLY A 155 -0.49 -10.44 -0.84
C GLY A 155 -1.00 -9.12 -0.31
N ILE A 156 -0.95 -8.93 1.01
CA ILE A 156 -1.22 -7.63 1.64
C ILE A 156 -0.08 -7.23 2.57
N HIS A 157 0.18 -5.92 2.66
CA HIS A 157 1.09 -5.32 3.64
C HIS A 157 0.40 -4.13 4.30
N GLU A 158 0.00 -4.27 5.55
CA GLU A 158 -0.92 -3.35 6.22
C GLU A 158 -0.43 -2.95 7.62
N LEU A 159 -1.05 -1.92 8.21
CA LEU A 159 -0.89 -1.63 9.64
C LEU A 159 -1.53 -2.72 10.49
N LEU A 160 -0.85 -3.07 11.56
CA LEU A 160 -1.28 -4.05 12.54
C LEU A 160 -1.65 -3.40 13.87
N LEU A 161 -2.72 -3.84 14.49
CA LEU A 161 -2.98 -3.68 15.92
C LEU A 161 -2.54 -4.93 16.69
N GLN A 162 -1.89 -4.73 17.81
CA GLN A 162 -1.45 -5.83 18.68
C GLN A 162 -1.51 -5.43 20.17
N PRO A 163 -1.73 -6.39 21.11
CA PRO A 163 -2.03 -7.80 20.84
C PRO A 163 -3.47 -8.02 20.33
N ASP A 164 -3.79 -9.22 19.88
CA ASP A 164 -5.15 -9.59 19.43
C ASP A 164 -6.22 -9.41 20.54
N SER A 165 -5.81 -9.44 21.80
CA SER A 165 -6.68 -9.23 22.97
C SER A 165 -7.05 -7.78 23.25
N LEU A 166 -6.67 -6.82 22.38
CA LEU A 166 -7.08 -5.43 22.54
C LEU A 166 -8.59 -5.28 22.59
N SER A 167 -9.07 -4.51 23.58
CA SER A 167 -10.49 -4.18 23.67
C SER A 167 -10.93 -3.28 22.50
N GLU A 168 -12.18 -3.36 22.09
CA GLU A 168 -12.75 -2.50 21.04
C GLU A 168 -12.58 -1.00 21.35
N ARG A 169 -12.64 -0.64 22.63
CA ARG A 169 -12.39 0.74 23.09
C ARG A 169 -10.95 1.17 22.79
N ALA A 170 -9.97 0.31 23.07
CA ALA A 170 -8.55 0.59 22.80
C ALA A 170 -8.28 0.68 21.29
N LYS A 171 -8.83 -0.24 20.50
CA LYS A 171 -8.76 -0.20 19.02
C LYS A 171 -9.31 1.10 18.47
N ALA A 172 -10.52 1.48 18.90
CA ALA A 172 -11.18 2.72 18.47
C ALA A 172 -10.38 3.98 18.87
N GLU A 173 -9.72 3.98 20.02
CA GLU A 173 -8.84 5.09 20.44
C GLU A 173 -7.64 5.21 19.51
N VAL A 174 -6.92 4.13 19.24
CA VAL A 174 -5.77 4.12 18.34
C VAL A 174 -6.17 4.57 16.91
N GLN A 175 -7.25 4.01 16.38
CA GLN A 175 -7.77 4.36 15.05
C GLN A 175 -8.13 5.85 14.94
N ARG A 176 -8.73 6.41 15.98
CA ARG A 176 -9.08 7.84 16.04
C ARG A 176 -7.85 8.73 16.04
N GLU A 177 -6.85 8.42 16.88
CA GLU A 177 -5.60 9.19 16.93
C GLU A 177 -4.79 9.08 15.64
N LEU A 178 -4.70 7.88 15.05
CA LEU A 178 -4.08 7.70 13.72
C LEU A 178 -4.80 8.52 12.65
N THR A 179 -6.12 8.43 12.56
CA THR A 179 -6.94 9.17 11.59
C THR A 179 -6.68 10.68 11.70
N LYS A 180 -6.58 11.19 12.93
CA LYS A 180 -6.33 12.61 13.20
C LYS A 180 -4.95 13.05 12.69
N VAL A 181 -3.87 12.32 13.02
CA VAL A 181 -2.51 12.74 12.63
C VAL A 181 -2.19 12.46 11.18
N LEU A 182 -2.74 11.38 10.60
CA LEU A 182 -2.54 11.03 9.20
C LEU A 182 -3.42 11.86 8.26
N ALA A 183 -4.45 12.54 8.77
CA ALA A 183 -5.45 13.29 8.00
C ALA A 183 -6.12 12.44 6.91
N VAL A 184 -6.31 11.15 7.18
CA VAL A 184 -7.02 10.16 6.35
C VAL A 184 -7.53 9.07 7.27
N GLY A 185 -8.63 8.42 6.91
CA GLY A 185 -9.13 7.27 7.69
C GLY A 185 -8.04 6.22 7.88
N ALA A 186 -7.82 5.81 9.11
CA ALA A 186 -6.88 4.74 9.42
C ALA A 186 -7.57 3.74 10.37
N ARG A 187 -7.79 2.54 9.87
CA ARG A 187 -8.53 1.46 10.54
C ARG A 187 -7.75 0.16 10.45
N PRO A 188 -6.56 0.11 11.12
CA PRO A 188 -5.81 -1.14 11.22
C PRO A 188 -6.63 -2.19 11.96
N LEU A 189 -6.36 -3.45 11.66
CA LEU A 189 -6.96 -4.62 12.29
C LEU A 189 -5.90 -5.37 13.10
N THR A 190 -6.31 -6.27 14.00
CA THR A 190 -5.42 -7.21 14.66
C THR A 190 -5.03 -8.34 13.69
N ARG A 191 -4.07 -9.17 14.06
CA ARG A 191 -3.64 -10.31 13.23
C ARG A 191 -4.80 -11.26 12.94
N SER A 192 -5.55 -11.64 13.96
CA SER A 192 -6.73 -12.52 13.82
C SER A 192 -7.82 -11.89 12.95
N GLU A 193 -8.05 -10.58 13.07
CA GLU A 193 -9.03 -9.87 12.24
C GLU A 193 -8.59 -9.76 10.76
N TRP A 194 -7.28 -9.59 10.49
CA TRP A 194 -6.75 -9.63 9.12
C TRP A 194 -6.91 -11.01 8.50
N HIS A 195 -6.64 -12.09 9.28
CA HIS A 195 -6.86 -13.46 8.81
C HIS A 195 -8.35 -13.71 8.53
N ALA A 196 -9.24 -13.39 9.47
CA ALA A 196 -10.67 -13.55 9.30
C ALA A 196 -11.21 -12.82 8.06
N LEU A 197 -10.76 -11.56 7.83
CA LEU A 197 -11.13 -10.79 6.64
C LEU A 197 -10.77 -11.52 5.34
N LEU A 198 -9.58 -12.13 5.26
CA LEU A 198 -9.14 -12.87 4.07
C LEU A 198 -9.88 -14.19 3.93
N GLU A 199 -10.05 -14.92 5.02
CA GLU A 199 -10.75 -16.21 5.04
C GLU A 199 -12.24 -16.06 4.68
N ASP A 200 -12.91 -15.02 5.20
CA ASP A 200 -14.28 -14.66 4.81
C ASP A 200 -14.38 -14.33 3.31
N GLY A 201 -13.34 -13.77 2.73
CA GLY A 201 -13.22 -13.49 1.30
C GLY A 201 -12.92 -14.72 0.42
N GLY A 202 -12.72 -15.90 1.01
CA GLY A 202 -12.47 -17.16 0.29
C GLY A 202 -10.98 -17.52 0.15
N PHE A 203 -10.11 -16.85 0.88
CA PHE A 203 -8.69 -17.13 0.88
C PHE A 203 -8.29 -18.10 2.00
N HIS A 204 -7.23 -18.84 1.76
CA HIS A 204 -6.53 -19.61 2.78
C HIS A 204 -5.19 -18.91 3.08
N VAL A 205 -4.99 -18.48 4.32
CA VAL A 205 -3.73 -17.83 4.74
C VAL A 205 -2.61 -18.87 4.74
N ARG A 206 -1.56 -18.61 3.96
CA ARG A 206 -0.38 -19.48 3.83
C ARG A 206 0.73 -19.07 4.76
N ASN A 207 0.98 -17.78 4.84
CA ASN A 207 2.05 -17.21 5.65
C ASN A 207 1.71 -15.79 6.07
N ASP A 208 2.21 -15.38 7.24
CA ASP A 208 2.20 -13.99 7.66
C ASP A 208 3.48 -13.64 8.42
N ALA A 209 3.86 -12.38 8.39
CA ALA A 209 4.99 -11.87 9.14
C ALA A 209 4.65 -10.51 9.78
N ILE A 210 5.04 -10.36 11.03
CA ILE A 210 4.84 -9.13 11.80
C ILE A 210 6.17 -8.40 11.91
N SER A 211 6.14 -7.09 11.74
CA SER A 211 7.29 -6.21 11.92
C SER A 211 6.91 -4.95 12.72
N PRO A 212 7.88 -4.28 13.36
CA PRO A 212 7.60 -3.01 14.01
C PRO A 212 7.13 -1.94 13.04
N LEU A 213 6.40 -0.94 13.55
CA LEU A 213 6.03 0.26 12.79
C LEU A 213 7.26 1.16 12.59
N LEU A 214 7.92 1.08 11.43
CA LEU A 214 9.19 1.75 11.15
C LEU A 214 9.10 2.85 10.08
N LEU A 215 7.90 3.25 9.65
CA LEU A 215 7.67 4.21 8.57
C LEU A 215 8.51 5.50 8.68
N LEU A 216 8.72 6.01 9.88
CA LEU A 216 9.48 7.22 10.18
C LEU A 216 10.68 6.97 11.12
N ASP A 217 11.09 5.73 11.31
CA ASP A 217 12.31 5.41 12.03
C ASP A 217 13.52 5.92 11.21
N PRO A 218 14.46 6.66 11.82
CA PRO A 218 15.57 7.27 11.08
C PRO A 218 16.45 6.26 10.35
N LYS A 219 16.73 5.09 10.94
CA LYS A 219 17.55 4.06 10.31
C LYS A 219 16.83 3.45 9.10
N THR A 220 15.54 3.20 9.26
CA THR A 220 14.69 2.68 8.17
C THR A 220 14.55 3.71 7.05
N VAL A 221 14.36 5.00 7.37
CA VAL A 221 14.32 6.06 6.36
C VAL A 221 15.64 6.14 5.57
N VAL A 222 16.79 6.01 6.24
CA VAL A 222 18.10 5.97 5.55
C VAL A 222 18.24 4.72 4.69
N ALA A 223 17.80 3.56 5.15
CA ALA A 223 17.82 2.32 4.38
C ALA A 223 16.92 2.39 3.13
N ASP A 224 15.73 2.97 3.28
CA ASP A 224 14.72 3.06 2.22
C ASP A 224 15.05 4.13 1.16
N GLU A 225 15.56 5.29 1.58
CA GLU A 225 15.72 6.49 0.73
C GLU A 225 17.17 6.80 0.39
N GLY A 226 18.10 6.15 1.09
CA GLY A 226 19.53 6.48 1.04
C GLY A 226 19.87 7.75 1.83
N VAL A 227 21.16 7.97 2.09
CA VAL A 227 21.65 9.15 2.85
C VAL A 227 21.23 10.46 2.18
N GLY A 228 21.44 10.59 0.86
CA GLY A 228 21.08 11.78 0.11
C GLY A 228 19.59 12.07 0.08
N GLY A 229 18.77 11.04 -0.10
CA GLY A 229 17.31 11.14 -0.05
C GLY A 229 16.82 11.58 1.33
N THR A 230 17.36 10.97 2.39
CA THR A 230 17.02 11.32 3.78
C THR A 230 17.38 12.77 4.10
N LEU A 231 18.57 13.22 3.71
CA LEU A 231 18.98 14.61 3.90
C LEU A 231 18.06 15.57 3.14
N SER A 232 17.70 15.24 1.89
CA SER A 232 16.77 16.04 1.09
C SER A 232 15.40 16.15 1.76
N ILE A 233 14.86 15.06 2.31
CA ILE A 233 13.60 15.06 3.06
C ILE A 233 13.72 15.96 4.30
N ALA A 234 14.79 15.85 5.07
CA ALA A 234 15.02 16.65 6.28
C ALA A 234 15.10 18.15 5.94
N VAL A 235 15.88 18.54 4.93
CA VAL A 235 16.00 19.93 4.48
C VAL A 235 14.64 20.48 4.04
N ARG A 236 13.90 19.74 3.22
CA ARG A 236 12.56 20.17 2.78
C ARG A 236 11.59 20.31 3.95
N ALA A 237 11.65 19.40 4.94
CA ALA A 237 10.81 19.50 6.13
C ALA A 237 11.13 20.77 6.95
N LEU A 238 12.40 21.12 7.10
CA LEU A 238 12.84 22.33 7.80
C LEU A 238 12.44 23.62 7.06
N LEU A 239 12.46 23.61 5.73
CA LEU A 239 12.06 24.76 4.92
C LEU A 239 10.53 25.00 4.92
N HIS A 240 9.74 24.07 5.45
CA HIS A 240 8.28 24.19 5.53
C HIS A 240 7.81 24.24 6.99
N PRO A 241 7.62 25.43 7.58
CA PRO A 241 7.31 25.59 9.01
C PRO A 241 6.02 24.89 9.45
N THR A 242 5.09 24.62 8.53
CA THR A 242 3.83 23.89 8.82
C THR A 242 3.99 22.37 8.81
N VAL A 243 5.06 21.82 8.24
CA VAL A 243 5.30 20.39 8.10
C VAL A 243 5.93 19.81 9.36
N LEU A 244 6.93 20.49 9.92
CA LEU A 244 7.67 19.99 11.07
C LEU A 244 6.78 19.68 12.29
N PRO A 245 5.83 20.56 12.72
CA PRO A 245 4.90 20.23 13.80
C PRO A 245 4.05 18.99 13.50
N ARG A 246 3.62 18.82 12.23
CA ARG A 246 2.85 17.61 11.82
C ARG A 246 3.69 16.35 11.93
N LEU A 247 4.93 16.37 11.47
CA LEU A 247 5.86 15.23 11.59
C LEU A 247 6.08 14.88 13.06
N VAL A 248 6.30 15.88 13.92
CA VAL A 248 6.44 15.66 15.36
C VAL A 248 5.19 15.02 15.95
N ASN A 249 4.00 15.50 15.61
CA ASN A 249 2.74 14.90 16.10
C ASN A 249 2.57 13.45 15.62
N ILE A 250 2.89 13.15 14.37
CA ILE A 250 2.84 11.77 13.86
C ILE A 250 3.82 10.87 14.63
N LEU A 251 5.06 11.34 14.83
CA LEU A 251 6.08 10.60 15.58
C LEU A 251 5.67 10.39 17.03
N GLN A 252 5.04 11.39 17.68
CA GLN A 252 4.55 11.26 19.05
C GLN A 252 3.45 10.19 19.15
N VAL A 253 2.50 10.16 18.22
CA VAL A 253 1.45 9.12 18.17
C VAL A 253 2.06 7.75 17.92
N PHE A 254 2.98 7.62 16.94
CA PHE A 254 3.66 6.35 16.68
C PHE A 254 4.48 5.84 17.87
N ARG A 255 5.15 6.73 18.61
CA ARG A 255 5.87 6.37 19.84
C ARG A 255 4.92 5.98 20.98
N ARG A 256 3.83 6.74 21.16
CA ARG A 256 2.83 6.47 22.20
C ARG A 256 2.21 5.08 22.05
N TYR A 257 1.96 4.66 20.82
CA TYR A 257 1.34 3.37 20.50
C TYR A 257 2.32 2.35 19.93
N GLY A 258 3.64 2.53 20.13
CA GLY A 258 4.68 1.71 19.52
C GLY A 258 4.59 0.22 19.85
N GLU A 259 4.07 -0.16 21.04
CA GLU A 259 3.81 -1.55 21.40
C GLU A 259 2.48 -2.08 20.85
N THR A 260 1.56 -1.17 20.51
CA THR A 260 0.21 -1.50 20.00
C THR A 260 0.14 -1.48 18.48
N LEU A 261 1.07 -0.79 17.83
CA LEU A 261 1.13 -0.63 16.38
C LEU A 261 2.32 -1.39 15.81
N GLY A 262 2.03 -2.12 14.75
CA GLY A 262 3.02 -2.81 13.93
C GLY A 262 2.67 -2.73 12.45
N ALA A 263 3.36 -3.53 11.68
CA ALA A 263 3.03 -3.86 10.31
C ALA A 263 2.87 -5.38 10.17
N ILE A 264 2.00 -5.79 9.28
CA ILE A 264 1.78 -7.18 8.94
C ILE A 264 1.83 -7.35 7.43
N THR A 265 2.52 -8.39 6.98
CA THR A 265 2.36 -8.93 5.64
C THR A 265 1.65 -10.26 5.74
N VAL A 266 0.72 -10.50 4.81
CA VAL A 266 0.03 -11.79 4.72
C VAL A 266 0.04 -12.23 3.27
N VAL A 267 0.38 -13.47 3.03
CA VAL A 267 0.22 -14.14 1.73
C VAL A 267 -0.81 -15.24 1.89
N ALA A 268 -1.82 -15.18 1.04
CA ALA A 268 -2.94 -16.11 1.05
C ALA A 268 -3.20 -16.66 -0.36
N GLU A 269 -3.86 -17.79 -0.46
CA GLU A 269 -4.18 -18.48 -1.71
C GLU A 269 -5.68 -18.55 -1.91
N ALA A 270 -6.12 -18.28 -3.13
CA ALA A 270 -7.52 -18.38 -3.52
C ALA A 270 -7.90 -19.86 -3.70
N PHE A 271 -8.62 -20.41 -2.75
CA PHE A 271 -9.18 -21.75 -2.86
C PHE A 271 -10.65 -21.67 -3.26
N PRO A 272 -11.04 -22.28 -4.37
CA PRO A 272 -12.46 -22.52 -4.61
C PRO A 272 -12.94 -23.47 -3.51
N GLY A 273 -13.71 -22.93 -2.57
CA GLY A 273 -14.46 -23.79 -1.64
C GLY A 273 -15.33 -24.78 -2.45
N PRO A 274 -15.67 -25.94 -1.89
CA PRO A 274 -16.43 -26.99 -2.60
C PRO A 274 -17.81 -26.55 -3.10
N ASN A 275 -18.24 -25.30 -2.85
CA ASN A 275 -19.58 -24.79 -3.17
C ASN A 275 -19.59 -23.28 -3.60
N ARG A 276 -18.56 -22.77 -4.25
CA ARG A 276 -18.62 -21.42 -4.87
C ARG A 276 -18.37 -21.47 -6.37
#